data_60a61fa9e7411ad40ad245541506a5f0
#
_entry.id   60a61fa9e7411ad40ad245541506a5f0
#
_cell.length_a   1.000
_cell.length_b   1.000
_cell.length_c   1.000
_cell.angle_alpha   90.00
_cell.angle_beta   90.00
_cell.angle_gamma   90.00
#
_symmetry.space_group_name_H-M   'P 1'
#
loop_
_entity.id
_entity.type
_entity.pdbx_description
1 polymer ?
#
loop_
_entity_poly.entity_id
_entity_poly.type
_entity_poly.pdbx_seq_one_letter_code
_entity_poly.pdbx_strand_id
1 'polypeptide(L)'
;VTEEVKVANTTTKDYDGLTAEATVYNMDGKPVARYSEKATINSTSNAVAQCFKLKFNTDRDILSLGCPAYASSTNQGEPAFVTDGKDDTRWAAVRADNEWIYVDLGSEKPVGGVRLNWEAAYGKSYKIQVSNDAKSWTEVYKTEEGREGINEVFFPEEIKARYVRMLGIELGWWFGYSLWSMDVLSGTKPSEGLSDVHFLRLTLKDKDGKVISENNYWRGNERTNFKALNQLPGVKLNVSSKLARKDGKATIQATVGLPKSADAVAFGVRVQAVRASDGERLLPALMNDNYFTLMPGEKKDIQ
;
A
#
# COMPACT_ATOMS: atom_id res chain seq x y z
N VAL A 1 8.33 -5.70 -0.32
CA VAL A 1 7.56 -6.75 0.38
C VAL A 1 6.76 -7.45 -0.70
N THR A 2 7.03 -8.74 -0.92
CA THR A 2 6.25 -9.56 -1.84
C THR A 2 4.86 -9.78 -1.25
N GLU A 3 3.84 -9.86 -2.07
CA GLU A 3 2.46 -10.17 -1.63
C GLU A 3 2.24 -11.68 -1.44
N GLU A 4 3.31 -12.46 -1.59
CA GLU A 4 3.30 -13.88 -1.36
C GLU A 4 3.28 -14.21 0.13
N VAL A 5 2.31 -14.99 0.54
CA VAL A 5 2.22 -15.56 1.88
C VAL A 5 2.79 -16.96 1.87
N LYS A 6 3.75 -17.19 2.74
CA LYS A 6 4.48 -18.46 2.87
C LYS A 6 4.54 -18.89 4.33
N VAL A 7 4.56 -20.18 4.56
CA VAL A 7 4.83 -20.78 5.87
C VAL A 7 6.22 -21.41 5.85
N ALA A 8 7.10 -20.97 6.74
CA ALA A 8 8.38 -21.60 6.99
C ALA A 8 8.24 -22.56 8.19
N ASN A 9 8.34 -23.84 7.93
CA ASN A 9 8.38 -24.86 8.97
C ASN A 9 9.83 -25.11 9.38
N THR A 10 10.21 -24.60 10.53
CA THR A 10 11.56 -24.77 11.09
C THR A 10 11.66 -25.94 12.08
N THR A 11 10.60 -26.76 12.16
CA THR A 11 10.56 -27.93 13.02
C THR A 11 10.99 -29.22 12.26
N THR A 12 11.21 -30.27 13.00
CA THR A 12 11.53 -31.61 12.44
C THR A 12 10.29 -32.46 12.14
N LYS A 13 9.09 -31.85 12.18
CA LYS A 13 7.81 -32.55 11.97
C LYS A 13 7.11 -32.01 10.75
N ASP A 14 6.42 -32.89 10.05
CA ASP A 14 5.46 -32.53 9.03
C ASP A 14 4.11 -32.18 9.67
N TYR A 15 3.38 -31.27 9.04
CA TYR A 15 2.05 -30.86 9.47
C TYR A 15 1.10 -30.89 8.28
N ASP A 16 -0.02 -31.59 8.45
CA ASP A 16 -1.09 -31.67 7.45
C ASP A 16 -2.29 -30.87 7.89
N GLY A 17 -3.01 -30.33 6.90
CA GLY A 17 -4.27 -29.65 7.10
C GLY A 17 -4.16 -28.35 7.89
N LEU A 18 -3.02 -27.65 7.80
CA LEU A 18 -2.87 -26.33 8.37
C LEU A 18 -3.75 -25.32 7.60
N THR A 19 -4.33 -24.37 8.30
CA THR A 19 -5.02 -23.25 7.69
C THR A 19 -4.17 -21.99 7.80
N ALA A 20 -3.68 -21.49 6.67
CA ALA A 20 -3.07 -20.16 6.53
C ALA A 20 -4.17 -19.16 6.19
N GLU A 21 -4.24 -18.06 6.93
CA GLU A 21 -5.27 -17.03 6.79
C GLU A 21 -4.63 -15.66 6.84
N ALA A 22 -4.99 -14.80 5.88
CA ALA A 22 -4.61 -13.40 5.85
C ALA A 22 -5.87 -12.55 5.97
N THR A 23 -5.98 -11.77 7.03
CA THR A 23 -7.08 -10.85 7.22
C THR A 23 -6.57 -9.42 7.11
N VAL A 24 -7.18 -8.65 6.21
CA VAL A 24 -6.88 -7.23 6.00
C VAL A 24 -7.90 -6.39 6.74
N TYR A 25 -7.43 -5.37 7.46
CA TYR A 25 -8.26 -4.46 8.25
C TYR A 25 -7.98 -3.01 7.88
N ASN A 26 -9.01 -2.19 7.83
CA ASN A 26 -8.91 -0.74 7.75
C ASN A 26 -8.47 -0.13 9.08
N MET A 27 -8.20 1.18 9.10
CA MET A 27 -7.84 1.93 10.30
C MET A 27 -8.95 1.94 11.37
N ASP A 28 -10.21 1.74 10.99
CA ASP A 28 -11.34 1.55 11.90
C ASP A 28 -11.41 0.13 12.50
N GLY A 29 -10.48 -0.75 12.13
CA GLY A 29 -10.41 -2.14 12.60
C GLY A 29 -11.43 -3.08 11.97
N LYS A 30 -12.16 -2.64 10.95
CA LYS A 30 -13.08 -3.53 10.22
C LYS A 30 -12.34 -4.35 9.18
N PRO A 31 -12.63 -5.67 9.10
CA PRO A 31 -12.02 -6.52 8.09
C PRO A 31 -12.55 -6.20 6.69
N VAL A 32 -11.63 -6.27 5.71
CA VAL A 32 -11.93 -6.03 4.30
C VAL A 32 -11.84 -7.34 3.54
N ALA A 33 -12.98 -8.02 3.38
CA ALA A 33 -13.05 -9.37 2.82
C ALA A 33 -12.45 -9.49 1.42
N ARG A 34 -12.59 -8.47 0.57
CA ARG A 34 -12.05 -8.44 -0.81
C ARG A 34 -10.54 -8.67 -0.87
N TYR A 35 -9.79 -8.25 0.15
CA TYR A 35 -8.34 -8.36 0.22
C TYR A 35 -7.86 -9.42 1.21
N SER A 36 -8.80 -10.07 1.90
CA SER A 36 -8.51 -11.18 2.81
C SER A 36 -8.49 -12.51 2.03
N GLU A 37 -7.61 -13.42 2.43
CA GLU A 37 -7.41 -14.70 1.73
C GLU A 37 -7.17 -15.83 2.73
N LYS A 38 -7.49 -17.05 2.32
CA LYS A 38 -7.36 -18.25 3.16
C LYS A 38 -7.05 -19.48 2.31
N ALA A 39 -6.14 -20.30 2.79
CA ALA A 39 -5.81 -21.58 2.16
C ALA A 39 -5.54 -22.68 3.19
N THR A 40 -5.87 -23.91 2.83
CA THR A 40 -5.41 -25.11 3.56
C THR A 40 -4.15 -25.61 2.91
N ILE A 41 -3.11 -25.84 3.70
CA ILE A 41 -1.79 -26.28 3.24
C ILE A 41 -1.24 -27.43 4.06
N ASN A 42 -0.31 -28.16 3.50
CA ASN A 42 0.58 -29.07 4.22
C ASN A 42 1.97 -28.44 4.29
N SER A 43 2.68 -28.71 5.35
CA SER A 43 4.01 -28.15 5.60
C SER A 43 4.99 -29.24 5.99
N THR A 44 5.96 -29.48 5.12
CA THR A 44 7.04 -30.44 5.37
C THR A 44 8.09 -29.86 6.32
N SER A 45 8.70 -30.71 7.12
CA SER A 45 9.77 -30.34 8.04
C SER A 45 10.93 -29.63 7.32
N ASN A 46 11.48 -28.58 7.94
CA ASN A 46 12.60 -27.79 7.41
C ASN A 46 12.35 -27.25 5.97
N ALA A 47 11.10 -26.96 5.61
CA ALA A 47 10.73 -26.47 4.29
C ALA A 47 9.88 -25.23 4.33
N VAL A 48 9.75 -24.56 3.19
CA VAL A 48 8.85 -23.41 2.98
C VAL A 48 7.72 -23.85 2.07
N ALA A 49 6.49 -23.72 2.56
CA ALA A 49 5.26 -23.96 1.80
C ALA A 49 4.70 -22.63 1.28
N GLN A 50 4.39 -22.56 -0.02
CA GLN A 50 3.66 -21.47 -0.63
C GLN A 50 2.18 -21.60 -0.26
N CYS A 51 1.56 -20.53 0.29
CA CYS A 51 0.14 -20.53 0.65
C CYS A 51 -0.71 -19.91 -0.46
N PHE A 52 -0.57 -18.61 -0.66
CA PHE A 52 -1.31 -17.81 -1.66
C PHE A 52 -0.59 -16.49 -1.91
N LYS A 53 -1.08 -15.75 -2.92
CA LYS A 53 -0.68 -14.37 -3.17
C LYS A 53 -1.85 -13.44 -2.84
N LEU A 54 -1.61 -12.42 -2.02
CA LEU A 54 -2.58 -11.36 -1.76
C LEU A 54 -2.72 -10.47 -3.00
N LYS A 55 -3.95 -10.12 -3.30
CA LYS A 55 -4.28 -9.28 -4.47
C LYS A 55 -4.56 -7.85 -4.00
N PHE A 56 -3.55 -7.18 -3.46
CA PHE A 56 -3.61 -5.73 -3.40
C PHE A 56 -3.34 -5.23 -4.82
N ASN A 57 -4.21 -4.44 -5.42
CA ASN A 57 -4.00 -3.88 -6.76
C ASN A 57 -2.84 -2.84 -6.79
N THR A 58 -1.80 -3.04 -5.99
CA THR A 58 -0.60 -2.21 -5.94
C THR A 58 0.46 -2.62 -6.96
N ASP A 59 0.40 -3.85 -7.49
CA ASP A 59 1.24 -4.31 -8.59
C ASP A 59 0.63 -3.77 -9.90
N ARG A 60 0.90 -2.51 -10.19
CA ARG A 60 0.63 -1.92 -11.48
C ARG A 60 1.85 -2.11 -12.33
N ASP A 61 1.67 -2.77 -13.45
CA ASP A 61 2.68 -2.81 -14.47
C ASP A 61 2.76 -1.45 -15.15
N ILE A 62 3.96 -0.94 -15.34
CA ILE A 62 4.21 0.21 -16.22
C ILE A 62 4.14 -0.32 -17.65
N LEU A 63 3.01 -0.09 -18.31
CA LEU A 63 2.74 -0.57 -19.67
C LEU A 63 3.57 0.18 -20.71
N SER A 64 4.02 1.40 -20.36
CA SER A 64 4.74 2.32 -21.24
C SER A 64 6.25 2.16 -21.24
N LEU A 65 6.83 1.38 -20.34
CA LEU A 65 8.30 1.26 -20.22
C LEU A 65 8.93 0.78 -21.53
N GLY A 66 9.83 1.59 -22.11
CA GLY A 66 10.48 1.32 -23.38
C GLY A 66 9.60 1.45 -24.62
N CYS A 67 8.35 1.91 -24.48
CA CYS A 67 7.44 2.14 -25.61
C CYS A 67 7.79 3.44 -26.37
N PRO A 68 7.52 3.51 -27.69
CA PRO A 68 7.67 4.74 -28.44
C PRO A 68 6.77 5.87 -27.92
N ALA A 69 7.30 7.08 -27.87
CA ALA A 69 6.54 8.27 -27.55
C ALA A 69 6.70 9.33 -28.64
N TYR A 70 5.66 10.13 -28.84
CA TYR A 70 5.57 11.16 -29.87
C TYR A 70 5.00 12.45 -29.26
N ALA A 71 5.48 13.59 -29.73
CA ALA A 71 5.07 14.88 -29.17
C ALA A 71 4.75 15.89 -30.29
N SER A 72 3.94 16.90 -29.95
CA SER A 72 3.62 18.02 -30.85
C SER A 72 4.85 18.85 -31.19
N SER A 73 5.74 19.03 -30.24
CA SER A 73 7.00 19.74 -30.37
C SER A 73 8.06 19.20 -29.42
N THR A 74 9.31 19.57 -29.67
CA THR A 74 10.44 19.27 -28.77
C THR A 74 11.37 20.46 -28.76
N ASN A 75 11.56 21.05 -27.57
CA ASN A 75 12.52 22.11 -27.31
C ASN A 75 13.80 21.55 -26.68
N GLN A 76 13.67 20.55 -25.80
CA GLN A 76 14.80 19.89 -25.14
C GLN A 76 14.51 18.41 -24.90
N GLY A 77 15.57 17.59 -25.01
CA GLY A 77 15.47 16.13 -24.88
C GLY A 77 14.76 15.50 -26.08
N GLU A 78 14.18 14.33 -25.85
CA GLU A 78 13.43 13.56 -26.85
C GLU A 78 12.14 13.00 -26.26
N PRO A 79 11.06 12.85 -27.05
CA PRO A 79 9.82 12.25 -26.54
C PRO A 79 9.99 10.86 -25.90
N ALA A 80 10.91 10.04 -26.44
CA ALA A 80 11.20 8.70 -25.93
C ALA A 80 11.76 8.68 -24.49
N PHE A 81 12.29 9.80 -24.01
CA PHE A 81 12.82 9.87 -22.64
C PHE A 81 11.74 9.73 -21.57
N VAL A 82 10.47 10.05 -21.87
CA VAL A 82 9.41 9.90 -20.88
C VAL A 82 9.05 8.44 -20.59
N THR A 83 9.59 7.48 -21.35
CA THR A 83 9.32 6.03 -21.22
C THR A 83 10.58 5.20 -21.03
N ASP A 84 11.76 5.81 -20.94
CA ASP A 84 13.05 5.09 -20.89
C ASP A 84 13.41 4.52 -19.51
N GLY A 85 12.63 4.87 -18.48
CA GLY A 85 12.80 4.40 -17.10
C GLY A 85 13.95 5.07 -16.34
N LYS A 86 14.45 6.23 -16.81
CA LYS A 86 15.50 7.00 -16.16
C LYS A 86 14.94 8.24 -15.48
N ASP A 87 15.56 8.66 -14.39
CA ASP A 87 15.14 9.82 -13.61
C ASP A 87 15.90 11.12 -13.99
N ASP A 88 16.88 11.03 -14.88
CA ASP A 88 17.79 12.12 -15.27
C ASP A 88 17.62 12.54 -16.75
N THR A 89 16.72 11.92 -17.47
CA THR A 89 16.33 12.27 -18.85
C THR A 89 14.93 12.86 -18.87
N ARG A 90 14.63 13.79 -19.76
CA ARG A 90 13.32 14.41 -19.88
C ARG A 90 12.97 14.87 -21.28
N TRP A 91 11.69 14.98 -21.58
CA TRP A 91 11.17 15.73 -22.70
C TRP A 91 10.69 17.10 -22.26
N ALA A 92 10.94 18.12 -23.07
CA ALA A 92 10.34 19.44 -22.89
C ALA A 92 9.79 19.95 -24.23
N ALA A 93 8.55 20.45 -24.23
CA ALA A 93 7.91 21.08 -25.36
C ALA A 93 8.42 22.52 -25.60
N VAL A 94 8.17 23.08 -26.77
CA VAL A 94 8.22 24.52 -26.95
C VAL A 94 7.17 25.20 -26.05
N ARG A 95 7.37 26.47 -25.73
CA ARG A 95 6.42 27.22 -24.92
C ARG A 95 5.20 27.59 -25.75
N ALA A 96 4.18 26.76 -25.68
CA ALA A 96 2.86 27.03 -26.29
C ALA A 96 1.78 26.28 -25.50
N ASP A 97 0.53 26.76 -25.59
CA ASP A 97 -0.65 25.99 -25.15
C ASP A 97 -0.95 24.87 -26.14
N ASN A 98 -1.72 23.89 -25.67
CA ASN A 98 -2.14 22.72 -26.45
C ASN A 98 -1.01 21.82 -26.96
N GLU A 99 0.19 21.92 -26.35
CA GLU A 99 1.25 20.94 -26.57
C GLU A 99 0.84 19.59 -26.00
N TRP A 100 1.25 18.52 -26.67
CA TRP A 100 0.89 17.17 -26.28
C TRP A 100 2.07 16.21 -26.42
N ILE A 101 2.00 15.13 -25.67
CA ILE A 101 2.84 13.95 -25.81
C ILE A 101 1.98 12.70 -25.65
N TYR A 102 2.18 11.68 -26.51
CA TYR A 102 1.52 10.41 -26.35
C TYR A 102 2.50 9.24 -26.45
N VAL A 103 2.12 8.13 -25.81
CA VAL A 103 2.83 6.85 -25.84
C VAL A 103 2.04 5.87 -26.71
N ASP A 104 2.74 5.11 -27.58
CA ASP A 104 2.21 3.97 -28.33
C ASP A 104 2.54 2.68 -27.57
N LEU A 105 1.57 2.04 -26.97
CA LEU A 105 1.73 0.78 -26.23
C LEU A 105 1.94 -0.45 -27.13
N GLY A 106 2.00 -0.24 -28.47
CA GLY A 106 2.20 -1.28 -29.48
C GLY A 106 0.95 -2.10 -29.81
N SER A 107 0.06 -2.27 -28.85
CA SER A 107 -1.25 -2.92 -29.00
C SER A 107 -2.24 -2.37 -28.01
N GLU A 108 -3.52 -2.66 -28.21
CA GLU A 108 -4.57 -2.35 -27.23
C GLU A 108 -4.30 -3.10 -25.93
N LYS A 109 -4.21 -2.34 -24.80
CA LYS A 109 -3.98 -2.86 -23.46
C LYS A 109 -5.02 -2.29 -22.48
N PRO A 110 -5.29 -2.98 -21.34
CA PRO A 110 -6.12 -2.42 -20.28
C PRO A 110 -5.32 -1.36 -19.52
N VAL A 111 -5.70 -0.10 -19.69
CA VAL A 111 -5.08 1.07 -19.03
C VAL A 111 -5.97 1.48 -17.87
N GLY A 112 -5.41 1.51 -16.66
CA GLY A 112 -6.11 1.89 -15.43
C GLY A 112 -5.72 3.26 -14.90
N GLY A 113 -4.66 3.88 -15.46
CA GLY A 113 -4.22 5.20 -15.04
C GLY A 113 -2.93 5.67 -15.70
N VAL A 114 -2.52 6.87 -15.32
CA VAL A 114 -1.27 7.50 -15.78
C VAL A 114 -0.58 8.16 -14.60
N ARG A 115 0.74 8.00 -14.52
CA ARG A 115 1.59 8.77 -13.62
C ARG A 115 2.45 9.71 -14.47
N LEU A 116 2.34 11.01 -14.22
CA LEU A 116 3.16 12.04 -14.83
C LEU A 116 4.17 12.52 -13.79
N ASN A 117 5.46 12.45 -14.10
CA ASN A 117 6.51 13.07 -13.28
C ASN A 117 6.95 14.37 -13.96
N TRP A 118 6.35 15.48 -13.52
CA TRP A 118 6.64 16.79 -14.04
C TRP A 118 7.97 17.34 -13.52
N GLU A 119 8.71 17.96 -14.39
CA GLU A 119 9.79 18.89 -14.03
C GLU A 119 9.17 20.21 -13.54
N ALA A 120 9.95 21.23 -13.17
CA ALA A 120 9.44 22.52 -12.73
C ALA A 120 8.48 23.19 -13.74
N ALA A 121 8.64 22.89 -15.02
CA ALA A 121 7.76 23.33 -16.10
C ALA A 121 6.56 22.37 -16.25
N TYR A 122 5.62 22.44 -15.34
CA TYR A 122 4.45 21.54 -15.27
C TYR A 122 3.21 22.10 -15.96
N GLY A 123 2.28 21.20 -16.28
CA GLY A 123 0.94 21.56 -16.73
C GLY A 123 0.03 21.85 -15.54
N LYS A 124 -0.46 23.09 -15.38
CA LYS A 124 -1.46 23.45 -14.38
C LYS A 124 -2.82 22.86 -14.75
N SER A 125 -3.22 23.04 -16.01
CA SER A 125 -4.41 22.38 -16.56
C SER A 125 -3.98 21.46 -17.70
N TYR A 126 -4.41 20.22 -17.63
CA TYR A 126 -4.14 19.22 -18.69
C TYR A 126 -5.24 18.17 -18.75
N LYS A 127 -5.25 17.43 -19.86
CA LYS A 127 -6.13 16.30 -20.11
C LYS A 127 -5.31 15.04 -20.32
N ILE A 128 -5.89 13.89 -19.92
CA ILE A 128 -5.46 12.58 -20.37
C ILE A 128 -6.50 12.08 -21.37
N GLN A 129 -6.02 11.61 -22.49
CA GLN A 129 -6.85 11.14 -23.60
C GLN A 129 -6.33 9.79 -24.07
N VAL A 130 -7.24 8.95 -24.57
CA VAL A 130 -6.92 7.62 -25.11
C VAL A 130 -7.38 7.51 -26.56
N SER A 131 -6.73 6.61 -27.30
CA SER A 131 -7.07 6.35 -28.70
C SER A 131 -6.65 4.93 -29.10
N ASN A 132 -7.25 4.41 -30.16
CA ASN A 132 -6.81 3.18 -30.83
C ASN A 132 -6.26 3.40 -32.26
N ASP A 133 -6.33 4.64 -32.77
CA ASP A 133 -5.87 5.00 -34.12
C ASP A 133 -4.91 6.21 -34.15
N ALA A 134 -4.57 6.79 -32.98
CA ALA A 134 -3.78 8.02 -32.79
C ALA A 134 -4.34 9.25 -33.52
N LYS A 135 -5.59 9.22 -33.96
CA LYS A 135 -6.30 10.31 -34.67
C LYS A 135 -7.52 10.77 -33.89
N SER A 136 -8.36 9.83 -33.51
CA SER A 136 -9.58 10.07 -32.72
C SER A 136 -9.25 9.91 -31.24
N TRP A 137 -9.40 10.98 -30.45
CA TRP A 137 -9.00 11.00 -29.05
C TRP A 137 -10.22 11.16 -28.14
N THR A 138 -10.35 10.28 -27.15
CA THR A 138 -11.37 10.33 -26.12
C THR A 138 -10.76 10.86 -24.83
N GLU A 139 -11.33 11.93 -24.27
CA GLU A 139 -10.94 12.46 -22.96
C GLU A 139 -11.40 11.50 -21.86
N VAL A 140 -10.47 11.11 -20.99
CA VAL A 140 -10.73 10.20 -19.86
C VAL A 140 -10.44 10.85 -18.50
N TYR A 141 -9.72 11.98 -18.53
CA TYR A 141 -9.43 12.76 -17.34
C TYR A 141 -9.09 14.20 -17.72
N LYS A 142 -9.47 15.15 -16.83
CA LYS A 142 -9.08 16.56 -16.88
C LYS A 142 -8.78 17.06 -15.48
N THR A 143 -7.77 17.92 -15.36
CA THR A 143 -7.47 18.66 -14.12
C THR A 143 -7.16 20.12 -14.41
N GLU A 144 -7.37 20.96 -13.41
CA GLU A 144 -6.94 22.37 -13.35
C GLU A 144 -6.00 22.61 -12.14
N GLU A 145 -5.59 21.51 -11.48
CA GLU A 145 -4.78 21.51 -10.27
C GLU A 145 -3.47 20.72 -10.42
N GLY A 146 -2.93 20.67 -11.64
CA GLY A 146 -1.62 20.07 -11.90
C GLY A 146 -0.52 20.80 -11.14
N ARG A 147 0.53 20.07 -10.78
CA ARG A 147 1.66 20.59 -9.98
C ARG A 147 2.97 19.92 -10.39
N GLU A 148 4.08 20.54 -10.04
CA GLU A 148 5.43 19.96 -10.15
C GLU A 148 5.53 18.60 -9.44
N GLY A 149 6.38 17.72 -9.94
CA GLY A 149 6.60 16.38 -9.43
C GLY A 149 5.54 15.38 -9.84
N ILE A 150 5.31 14.38 -9.04
CA ILE A 150 4.45 13.24 -9.38
C ILE A 150 2.97 13.61 -9.27
N ASN A 151 2.24 13.46 -10.39
CA ASN A 151 0.79 13.55 -10.49
C ASN A 151 0.27 12.19 -10.93
N GLU A 152 -0.49 11.51 -10.07
CA GLU A 152 -1.12 10.22 -10.39
C GLU A 152 -2.58 10.42 -10.76
N VAL A 153 -2.94 9.90 -11.92
CA VAL A 153 -4.31 9.90 -12.45
C VAL A 153 -4.81 8.46 -12.50
N PHE A 154 -5.92 8.20 -11.84
CA PHE A 154 -6.56 6.90 -11.82
C PHE A 154 -7.89 6.95 -12.54
N PHE A 155 -8.12 5.98 -13.41
CA PHE A 155 -9.41 5.87 -14.07
C PHE A 155 -10.40 5.11 -13.18
N PRO A 156 -11.71 5.40 -13.25
CA PRO A 156 -12.73 4.67 -12.50
C PRO A 156 -12.75 3.18 -12.83
N GLU A 157 -12.47 2.83 -14.10
CA GLU A 157 -12.37 1.48 -14.63
C GLU A 157 -11.25 1.40 -15.66
N GLU A 158 -10.76 0.20 -15.96
CA GLU A 158 -9.76 0.00 -17.01
C GLU A 158 -10.35 0.30 -18.37
N ILE A 159 -9.60 1.06 -19.17
CA ILE A 159 -9.97 1.44 -20.53
C ILE A 159 -9.04 0.74 -21.50
N LYS A 160 -9.59 0.01 -22.46
CA LYS A 160 -8.79 -0.61 -23.53
C LYS A 160 -8.33 0.45 -24.51
N ALA A 161 -7.01 0.65 -24.58
CA ALA A 161 -6.41 1.63 -25.47
C ALA A 161 -5.00 1.21 -25.91
N ARG A 162 -4.62 1.60 -27.14
CA ARG A 162 -3.26 1.48 -27.64
C ARG A 162 -2.45 2.75 -27.41
N TYR A 163 -3.06 3.92 -27.53
CA TYR A 163 -2.39 5.22 -27.40
C TYR A 163 -2.92 5.97 -26.20
N VAL A 164 -2.02 6.55 -25.41
CA VAL A 164 -2.37 7.39 -24.25
C VAL A 164 -1.64 8.71 -24.38
N ARG A 165 -2.39 9.84 -24.33
CA ARG A 165 -1.90 11.19 -24.56
C ARG A 165 -2.12 12.08 -23.34
N MET A 166 -1.10 12.85 -22.95
CA MET A 166 -1.24 14.06 -22.17
C MET A 166 -1.38 15.24 -23.14
N LEU A 167 -2.42 16.05 -22.97
CA LEU A 167 -2.63 17.31 -23.67
C LEU A 167 -2.63 18.46 -22.67
N GLY A 168 -1.66 19.36 -22.75
CA GLY A 168 -1.57 20.55 -21.94
C GLY A 168 -2.60 21.59 -22.36
N ILE A 169 -3.22 22.26 -21.41
CA ILE A 169 -4.23 23.32 -21.62
C ILE A 169 -3.73 24.65 -21.07
N GLU A 170 -3.18 24.65 -19.85
CA GLU A 170 -2.64 25.84 -19.18
C GLU A 170 -1.29 25.50 -18.56
N LEU A 171 -0.31 26.35 -18.79
CA LEU A 171 1.02 26.25 -18.21
C LEU A 171 0.97 26.56 -16.71
N GLY A 172 1.62 25.75 -15.89
CA GLY A 172 1.84 26.04 -14.48
C GLY A 172 3.01 26.97 -14.23
N TRP A 173 3.92 27.02 -15.19
CA TRP A 173 5.10 27.88 -15.18
C TRP A 173 5.38 28.40 -16.59
N TRP A 174 6.15 29.42 -16.72
CA TRP A 174 6.31 30.12 -17.99
C TRP A 174 7.30 29.46 -18.99
N PHE A 175 7.91 28.33 -18.64
CA PHE A 175 8.86 27.64 -19.52
C PHE A 175 8.23 26.64 -20.51
N GLY A 176 6.97 26.27 -20.39
CA GLY A 176 6.30 25.26 -21.23
C GLY A 176 5.92 24.02 -20.44
N TYR A 177 5.92 22.85 -21.08
CA TYR A 177 5.66 21.55 -20.46
C TYR A 177 6.93 20.71 -20.49
N SER A 178 7.27 20.08 -19.36
CA SER A 178 8.45 19.22 -19.26
C SER A 178 8.17 18.02 -18.35
N LEU A 179 8.42 16.82 -18.84
CA LEU A 179 8.21 15.56 -18.14
C LEU A 179 9.50 14.75 -18.03
N TRP A 180 9.81 14.29 -16.82
CA TRP A 180 10.81 13.27 -16.56
C TRP A 180 10.28 11.89 -16.99
N SER A 181 9.01 11.58 -16.68
CA SER A 181 8.36 10.34 -17.12
C SER A 181 6.87 10.49 -17.35
N MET A 182 6.33 9.60 -18.20
CA MET A 182 4.91 9.36 -18.41
C MET A 182 4.66 7.85 -18.34
N ASP A 183 4.32 7.38 -17.14
CA ASP A 183 4.02 5.98 -16.91
C ASP A 183 2.54 5.72 -17.19
N VAL A 184 2.25 4.91 -18.20
CA VAL A 184 0.91 4.36 -18.41
C VAL A 184 0.79 3.08 -17.60
N LEU A 185 -0.21 3.00 -16.75
CA LEU A 185 -0.35 1.97 -15.71
C LEU A 185 -1.49 1.00 -16.02
N SER A 186 -1.24 -0.30 -15.80
CA SER A 186 -2.33 -1.27 -15.69
C SER A 186 -3.07 -1.11 -14.37
N GLY A 187 -4.32 -1.57 -14.28
CA GLY A 187 -5.12 -1.55 -13.05
C GLY A 187 -5.60 -0.15 -12.64
N THR A 188 -6.80 -0.12 -12.15
CA THR A 188 -7.44 1.09 -11.60
C THR A 188 -6.90 1.43 -10.21
N LYS A 189 -7.38 2.54 -9.63
CA LYS A 189 -7.01 2.96 -8.27
C LYS A 189 -7.06 1.76 -7.31
N PRO A 190 -5.94 1.48 -6.59
CA PRO A 190 -5.86 0.33 -5.72
C PRO A 190 -6.71 0.53 -4.55
N SER A 191 -7.62 0.20 -4.07
CA SER A 191 -8.20 0.41 -2.74
C SER A 191 -9.61 0.94 -2.66
N GLU A 192 -10.49 0.56 -3.56
CA GLU A 192 -11.88 0.69 -3.22
C GLU A 192 -12.15 -0.08 -1.91
N GLY A 193 -12.44 0.64 -0.84
CA GLY A 193 -12.71 0.07 0.49
C GLY A 193 -11.50 -0.14 1.40
N LEU A 194 -10.26 0.17 0.99
CA LEU A 194 -9.11 0.22 1.89
C LEU A 194 -8.80 1.64 2.35
N SER A 195 -8.46 1.81 3.63
CA SER A 195 -7.88 3.04 4.15
C SER A 195 -6.44 3.24 3.64
N ASP A 196 -5.96 4.50 3.61
CA ASP A 196 -4.61 4.84 3.11
C ASP A 196 -3.50 4.05 3.81
N VAL A 197 -3.66 3.79 5.10
CA VAL A 197 -2.92 2.77 5.83
C VAL A 197 -3.89 1.69 6.26
N HIS A 198 -3.50 0.44 6.11
CA HIS A 198 -4.29 -0.72 6.47
C HIS A 198 -3.41 -1.78 7.16
N PHE A 199 -4.04 -2.66 7.90
CA PHE A 199 -3.36 -3.69 8.67
C PHE A 199 -3.57 -5.05 8.04
N LEU A 200 -2.55 -5.88 8.08
CA LEU A 200 -2.57 -7.26 7.63
C LEU A 200 -2.20 -8.16 8.79
N ARG A 201 -3.10 -9.07 9.13
CA ARG A 201 -2.82 -10.15 10.08
C ARG A 201 -2.70 -11.46 9.34
N LEU A 202 -1.60 -12.14 9.54
CA LEU A 202 -1.39 -13.51 9.09
C LEU A 202 -1.55 -14.44 10.28
N THR A 203 -2.44 -15.43 10.19
CA THR A 203 -2.60 -16.47 11.19
C THR A 203 -2.38 -17.84 10.56
N LEU A 204 -1.69 -18.71 11.27
CA LEU A 204 -1.57 -20.12 10.96
C LEU A 204 -2.30 -20.90 12.05
N LYS A 205 -3.25 -21.73 11.65
CA LYS A 205 -4.03 -22.59 12.54
C LYS A 205 -3.72 -24.04 12.26
N ASP A 206 -3.71 -24.86 13.30
CA ASP A 206 -3.67 -26.32 13.15
C ASP A 206 -5.02 -26.88 12.66
N LYS A 207 -5.09 -28.18 12.43
CA LYS A 207 -6.30 -28.89 12.00
C LYS A 207 -7.48 -28.75 12.95
N ASP A 208 -7.23 -28.43 14.23
CA ASP A 208 -8.24 -28.27 15.26
C ASP A 208 -8.68 -26.78 15.40
N GLY A 209 -8.14 -25.91 14.54
CA GLY A 209 -8.44 -24.48 14.49
C GLY A 209 -7.67 -23.64 15.51
N LYS A 210 -6.74 -24.22 16.25
CA LYS A 210 -5.91 -23.49 17.21
C LYS A 210 -4.85 -22.68 16.48
N VAL A 211 -4.72 -21.40 16.81
CA VAL A 211 -3.67 -20.54 16.30
C VAL A 211 -2.30 -20.99 16.83
N ILE A 212 -1.39 -21.33 15.92
CA ILE A 212 -0.03 -21.77 16.22
C ILE A 212 1.03 -20.75 15.82
N SER A 213 0.67 -19.78 14.95
CA SER A 213 1.51 -18.63 14.60
C SER A 213 0.66 -17.43 14.21
N GLU A 214 1.11 -16.23 14.57
CA GLU A 214 0.47 -14.98 14.19
C GLU A 214 1.53 -13.92 13.89
N ASN A 215 1.33 -13.17 12.80
CA ASN A 215 2.13 -12.02 12.44
C ASN A 215 1.23 -10.84 12.06
N ASN A 216 1.61 -9.65 12.47
CA ASN A 216 0.88 -8.43 12.19
C ASN A 216 1.77 -7.47 11.39
N TYR A 217 1.21 -6.90 10.34
CA TYR A 217 1.86 -5.94 9.47
C TYR A 217 0.95 -4.74 9.25
N TRP A 218 1.53 -3.63 8.84
CA TRP A 218 0.81 -2.47 8.30
C TRP A 218 1.38 -2.10 6.95
N ARG A 219 0.53 -1.62 6.08
CA ARG A 219 0.87 -1.22 4.72
C ARG A 219 0.24 0.13 4.40
N GLY A 220 0.92 0.94 3.60
CA GLY A 220 0.34 2.11 2.96
C GLY A 220 -0.06 1.79 1.52
N ASN A 221 -1.05 2.48 1.00
CA ASN A 221 -1.37 2.49 -0.43
C ASN A 221 -0.17 2.99 -1.25
N GLU A 222 0.57 3.93 -0.69
CA GLU A 222 1.89 4.34 -1.16
C GLU A 222 2.97 3.66 -0.29
N ARG A 223 3.96 3.10 -0.92
CA ARG A 223 4.96 2.17 -0.34
C ARG A 223 5.65 2.69 0.93
N THR A 224 5.75 4.00 1.11
CA THR A 224 6.47 4.65 2.22
C THR A 224 5.64 5.70 2.96
N ASN A 225 4.37 5.90 2.60
CA ASN A 225 3.52 6.91 3.20
C ASN A 225 2.63 6.31 4.29
N PHE A 226 2.99 6.57 5.55
CA PHE A 226 2.24 6.15 6.74
C PHE A 226 1.66 7.34 7.53
N LYS A 227 1.58 8.54 6.93
CA LYS A 227 1.11 9.76 7.60
C LYS A 227 -0.31 9.62 8.15
N ALA A 228 -1.15 8.80 7.52
CA ALA A 228 -2.51 8.55 8.00
C ALA A 228 -2.56 7.93 9.40
N LEU A 229 -1.51 7.21 9.85
CA LEU A 229 -1.43 6.71 11.24
C LEU A 229 -1.46 7.83 12.28
N ASN A 230 -0.99 9.03 11.94
CA ASN A 230 -1.05 10.20 12.84
C ASN A 230 -2.48 10.74 13.01
N GLN A 231 -3.42 10.29 12.20
CA GLN A 231 -4.83 10.68 12.25
C GLN A 231 -5.70 9.65 13.00
N LEU A 232 -5.09 8.56 13.51
CA LEU A 232 -5.81 7.60 14.33
C LEU A 232 -6.36 8.30 15.58
N PRO A 233 -7.67 8.18 15.85
CA PRO A 233 -8.24 8.74 17.07
C PRO A 233 -7.69 7.99 18.30
N GLY A 234 -7.59 8.70 19.41
CA GLY A 234 -7.24 8.09 20.70
C GLY A 234 -8.32 7.12 21.15
N VAL A 235 -7.96 5.87 21.42
CA VAL A 235 -8.89 4.85 21.91
C VAL A 235 -8.61 4.51 23.39
N LYS A 236 -9.65 4.16 24.14
CA LYS A 236 -9.54 3.77 25.55
C LYS A 236 -9.37 2.25 25.65
N LEU A 237 -8.28 1.82 26.28
CA LEU A 237 -8.02 0.41 26.54
C LEU A 237 -8.57 0.01 27.93
N ASN A 238 -9.08 -1.20 28.02
CA ASN A 238 -9.40 -1.86 29.28
C ASN A 238 -8.18 -2.67 29.72
N VAL A 239 -7.69 -2.41 30.92
CA VAL A 239 -6.51 -3.10 31.47
C VAL A 239 -6.87 -3.71 32.82
N SER A 240 -6.52 -4.98 32.98
CA SER A 240 -6.55 -5.66 34.29
C SER A 240 -5.20 -6.34 34.50
N SER A 241 -4.74 -6.37 35.74
CA SER A 241 -3.48 -7.04 36.05
C SER A 241 -3.51 -7.75 37.42
N LYS A 242 -2.69 -8.80 37.53
CA LYS A 242 -2.45 -9.54 38.77
C LYS A 242 -0.95 -9.67 38.97
N LEU A 243 -0.50 -9.41 40.19
CA LEU A 243 0.88 -9.58 40.61
C LEU A 243 1.01 -10.86 41.42
N ALA A 244 1.90 -11.75 41.08
CA ALA A 244 2.32 -12.90 41.85
C ALA A 244 3.81 -12.76 42.22
N ARG A 245 4.16 -13.21 43.42
CA ARG A 245 5.56 -13.27 43.89
C ARG A 245 5.87 -14.68 44.32
N LYS A 246 6.95 -15.24 43.76
CA LYS A 246 7.42 -16.57 44.10
C LYS A 246 8.95 -16.62 43.92
N ASP A 247 9.66 -17.21 44.89
CA ASP A 247 11.11 -17.45 44.84
C ASP A 247 11.93 -16.19 44.49
N GLY A 248 11.60 -15.04 45.13
CA GLY A 248 12.26 -13.76 44.88
C GLY A 248 11.95 -13.08 43.56
N LYS A 249 11.10 -13.70 42.71
CA LYS A 249 10.65 -13.14 41.41
C LYS A 249 9.24 -12.59 41.51
N ALA A 250 8.99 -11.48 40.81
CA ALA A 250 7.66 -10.91 40.64
C ALA A 250 7.19 -11.20 39.21
N THR A 251 6.01 -11.76 39.08
CA THR A 251 5.35 -12.00 37.80
C THR A 251 4.07 -11.19 37.72
N ILE A 252 3.92 -10.38 36.69
CA ILE A 252 2.71 -9.60 36.43
C ILE A 252 2.02 -10.24 35.24
N GLN A 253 0.77 -10.65 35.44
CA GLN A 253 -0.11 -11.06 34.35
C GLN A 253 -1.07 -9.91 34.08
N ALA A 254 -1.04 -9.35 32.89
CA ALA A 254 -1.91 -8.27 32.47
C ALA A 254 -2.74 -8.67 31.24
N THR A 255 -4.03 -8.36 31.26
CA THR A 255 -4.89 -8.45 30.08
C THR A 255 -5.18 -7.04 29.59
N VAL A 256 -4.82 -6.75 28.35
CA VAL A 256 -5.10 -5.48 27.68
C VAL A 256 -6.16 -5.73 26.60
N GLY A 257 -7.27 -5.00 26.62
CA GLY A 257 -8.37 -5.17 25.69
C GLY A 257 -8.84 -3.87 25.08
N LEU A 258 -9.18 -3.92 23.80
CA LEU A 258 -9.86 -2.84 23.09
C LEU A 258 -11.37 -3.14 23.06
N PRO A 259 -12.25 -2.22 23.56
CA PRO A 259 -13.68 -2.42 23.51
C PRO A 259 -14.17 -2.68 22.09
N LYS A 260 -15.21 -3.53 21.95
CA LYS A 260 -15.83 -3.82 20.64
C LYS A 260 -16.47 -2.57 20.01
N SER A 261 -16.83 -1.60 20.83
CA SER A 261 -17.41 -0.31 20.40
C SER A 261 -16.36 0.72 19.99
N ALA A 262 -15.06 0.39 20.00
CA ALA A 262 -14.03 1.28 19.51
C ALA A 262 -14.18 1.48 17.99
N ASP A 263 -13.97 2.71 17.55
CA ASP A 263 -14.10 3.16 16.17
C ASP A 263 -12.77 3.18 15.40
N ALA A 264 -11.69 2.77 16.07
CA ALA A 264 -10.36 2.64 15.49
C ALA A 264 -9.55 1.51 16.14
N VAL A 265 -8.48 1.11 15.50
CA VAL A 265 -7.50 0.17 16.04
C VAL A 265 -6.67 0.82 17.15
N ALA A 266 -6.22 0.02 18.12
CA ALA A 266 -5.17 0.44 19.05
C ALA A 266 -3.81 0.02 18.49
N PHE A 267 -3.13 0.95 17.81
CA PHE A 267 -1.87 0.70 17.14
C PHE A 267 -0.67 0.95 18.05
N GLY A 268 0.30 0.03 18.02
CA GLY A 268 1.57 0.18 18.75
C GLY A 268 1.41 0.23 20.27
N VAL A 269 0.48 -0.55 20.83
CA VAL A 269 0.21 -0.60 22.27
C VAL A 269 1.47 -0.97 23.04
N ARG A 270 1.93 -0.04 23.86
CA ARG A 270 3.09 -0.21 24.73
C ARG A 270 2.66 -0.54 26.15
N VAL A 271 3.21 -1.61 26.70
CA VAL A 271 3.02 -2.00 28.10
C VAL A 271 4.31 -1.73 28.88
N GLN A 272 4.17 -1.24 30.11
CA GLN A 272 5.29 -0.98 31.02
C GLN A 272 4.92 -1.41 32.43
N ALA A 273 5.87 -2.04 33.13
CA ALA A 273 5.81 -2.22 34.58
C ALA A 273 6.37 -0.98 35.28
N VAL A 274 5.56 -0.36 36.11
CA VAL A 274 5.96 0.82 36.88
C VAL A 274 5.75 0.60 38.38
N ARG A 275 6.52 1.28 39.24
CA ARG A 275 6.34 1.29 40.68
C ARG A 275 5.11 2.14 41.00
N ALA A 276 4.22 1.60 41.83
CA ALA A 276 2.95 2.27 42.15
C ALA A 276 3.12 3.56 42.97
N SER A 277 4.23 3.70 43.73
CA SER A 277 4.47 4.85 44.61
C SER A 277 4.89 6.12 43.88
N ASP A 278 5.60 6.00 42.76
CA ASP A 278 6.25 7.13 42.07
C ASP A 278 6.15 7.07 40.54
N GLY A 279 5.61 5.99 39.98
CA GLY A 279 5.50 5.79 38.55
C GLY A 279 6.81 5.45 37.85
N GLU A 280 7.91 5.26 38.58
CA GLU A 280 9.18 4.87 37.99
C GLU A 280 9.11 3.51 37.32
N ARG A 281 9.75 3.40 36.15
CA ARG A 281 9.81 2.17 35.36
C ARG A 281 10.64 1.11 36.08
N LEU A 282 10.08 -0.08 36.26
CA LEU A 282 10.79 -1.22 36.80
C LEU A 282 11.64 -1.89 35.75
N LEU A 283 12.94 -2.02 36.01
CA LEU A 283 13.91 -2.68 35.16
C LEU A 283 14.80 -3.64 35.98
N PRO A 284 15.22 -4.79 35.44
CA PRO A 284 14.81 -5.37 34.14
C PRO A 284 13.40 -5.93 34.21
N ALA A 285 12.62 -5.74 33.15
CA ALA A 285 11.32 -6.37 32.93
C ALA A 285 11.38 -7.17 31.63
N LEU A 286 11.10 -8.47 31.69
CA LEU A 286 10.97 -9.33 30.53
C LEU A 286 9.48 -9.48 30.24
N MET A 287 9.10 -9.33 28.98
CA MET A 287 7.71 -9.45 28.52
C MET A 287 7.64 -10.43 27.37
N ASN A 288 6.57 -11.23 27.35
CA ASN A 288 6.31 -12.15 26.23
C ASN A 288 5.92 -11.41 24.94
N ASP A 289 5.38 -10.19 25.04
CA ASP A 289 5.08 -9.33 23.89
C ASP A 289 4.99 -7.85 24.30
N ASN A 290 5.18 -6.94 23.33
CA ASN A 290 5.01 -5.49 23.48
C ASN A 290 4.86 -4.82 22.12
N TYR A 291 4.35 -3.57 22.07
CA TYR A 291 4.13 -2.82 20.83
C TYR A 291 3.22 -3.54 19.82
N PHE A 292 2.17 -4.18 20.31
CA PHE A 292 1.18 -4.91 19.49
C PHE A 292 0.03 -4.03 19.04
N THR A 293 -0.77 -4.53 18.12
CA THR A 293 -1.98 -3.88 17.62
C THR A 293 -3.21 -4.69 18.00
N LEU A 294 -4.26 -4.01 18.50
CA LEU A 294 -5.55 -4.63 18.79
C LEU A 294 -6.61 -4.08 17.83
N MET A 295 -7.42 -4.98 17.30
CA MET A 295 -8.67 -4.63 16.62
C MET A 295 -9.79 -4.47 17.64
N PRO A 296 -10.89 -3.72 17.34
CA PRO A 296 -12.03 -3.61 18.21
C PRO A 296 -12.58 -4.97 18.67
N GLY A 297 -12.71 -5.15 19.97
CA GLY A 297 -13.17 -6.40 20.61
C GLY A 297 -12.06 -7.37 20.98
N GLU A 298 -10.80 -7.11 20.63
CA GLU A 298 -9.69 -8.01 20.93
C GLU A 298 -9.09 -7.76 22.32
N LYS A 299 -8.44 -8.80 22.80
CA LYS A 299 -7.69 -8.80 24.07
C LYS A 299 -6.35 -9.49 23.87
N LYS A 300 -5.33 -9.05 24.59
CA LYS A 300 -4.01 -9.67 24.64
C LYS A 300 -3.55 -9.84 26.07
N ASP A 301 -3.04 -11.04 26.36
CA ASP A 301 -2.44 -11.36 27.64
C ASP A 301 -0.93 -11.15 27.58
N ILE A 302 -0.41 -10.39 28.52
CA ILE A 302 0.99 -10.03 28.67
C ILE A 302 1.50 -10.55 30.01
N GLN A 303 2.65 -11.17 29.98
CA GLN A 303 3.34 -11.64 31.17
C GLN A 303 4.76 -11.13 31.20
#